data_b85de415036dffe9ce7d1ffd9f8210c0
#
_entry.id   b85de415036dffe9ce7d1ffd9f8210c0
#
_cell.length_a   1.000
_cell.length_b   1.000
_cell.length_c   1.000
_cell.angle_alpha   90.00
_cell.angle_beta   90.00
_cell.angle_gamma   90.00
#
_symmetry.space_group_name_H-M   'P 1'
#
loop_
_entity.id
_entity.type
_entity.pdbx_description
1 polymer ?
#
loop_
_entity_poly.entity_id
_entity_poly.type
_entity_poly.pdbx_seq_one_letter_code
_entity_poly.pdbx_strand_id
1 'polypeptide(L)'
;MQVLYMVETETQGTPAGLLQKEFDKTRNLFVFLVHLLHQVALYAEVEAGQRASKNLPNASDLTVNTKLAGNSIVWQTMESDNFKKAIEIVKPQQWIQDDIVKSIFRSLSETPTYLSYINEQSRDKAKDKDILKFIFGNLIIESENILEYIAEHFTNWEDEGDVMIGFIMNYLQKPNGVDFL
;
A
#
# COMPACT_ATOMS: atom_id res chain seq x y z
N MET A 1 -1.16 26.50 5.36
CA MET A 1 -1.64 26.99 6.67
C MET A 1 -0.87 26.37 7.84
N GLN A 2 -0.65 25.06 7.89
CA GLN A 2 0.11 24.37 8.95
C GLN A 2 1.54 24.92 9.15
N VAL A 3 2.29 25.16 8.09
CA VAL A 3 3.67 25.68 8.19
C VAL A 3 3.72 27.06 8.87
N LEU A 4 2.75 27.93 8.61
CA LEU A 4 2.68 29.26 9.27
C LEU A 4 2.37 29.13 10.75
N TYR A 5 1.46 28.21 11.12
CA TYR A 5 1.11 27.94 12.51
C TYR A 5 2.30 27.34 13.29
N MET A 6 3.05 26.42 12.66
CA MET A 6 4.25 25.81 13.27
C MET A 6 5.38 26.83 13.48
N VAL A 7 5.54 27.80 12.57
CA VAL A 7 6.54 28.89 12.74
C VAL A 7 6.23 29.78 13.94
N GLU A 8 4.96 29.97 14.28
CA GLU A 8 4.56 30.73 15.47
C GLU A 8 4.74 29.96 16.78
N THR A 9 4.71 28.62 16.74
CA THR A 9 4.80 27.78 17.93
C THR A 9 6.19 27.18 18.19
N GLU A 10 7.03 27.00 17.16
CA GLU A 10 8.39 26.45 17.29
C GLU A 10 9.46 27.55 17.11
N THR A 11 10.09 27.95 18.19
CA THR A 11 11.17 28.98 18.23
C THR A 11 12.53 28.49 17.67
N GLN A 12 12.64 27.29 17.08
CA GLN A 12 13.93 26.67 16.69
C GLN A 12 14.04 26.14 15.26
N GLY A 13 13.23 26.55 14.31
CA GLY A 13 13.34 26.10 12.91
C GLY A 13 13.31 27.23 11.90
N THR A 14 14.10 27.12 10.79
CA THR A 14 13.88 28.01 9.65
C THR A 14 12.57 27.57 8.94
N PRO A 15 11.78 28.52 8.35
CA PRO A 15 10.57 28.18 7.62
C PRO A 15 10.79 27.12 6.54
N ALA A 16 11.93 27.17 5.85
CA ALA A 16 12.33 26.18 4.85
C ALA A 16 12.54 24.77 5.45
N GLY A 17 13.16 24.70 6.64
CA GLY A 17 13.38 23.41 7.31
C GLY A 17 12.10 22.78 7.83
N LEU A 18 11.14 23.60 8.29
CA LEU A 18 9.82 23.12 8.71
C LEU A 18 9.01 22.59 7.51
N LEU A 19 9.03 23.34 6.41
CA LEU A 19 8.37 22.93 5.17
C LEU A 19 8.94 21.59 4.65
N GLN A 20 10.28 21.44 4.67
CA GLN A 20 10.92 20.19 4.26
C GLN A 20 10.48 19.00 5.13
N LYS A 21 10.39 19.19 6.45
CA LYS A 21 9.92 18.12 7.36
C LYS A 21 8.48 17.69 7.05
N GLU A 22 7.59 18.63 6.74
CA GLU A 22 6.22 18.30 6.38
C GLU A 22 6.15 17.55 5.03
N PHE A 23 6.91 17.97 4.03
CA PHE A 23 7.02 17.20 2.78
C PHE A 23 7.57 15.78 3.01
N ASP A 24 8.57 15.64 3.87
CA ASP A 24 9.12 14.32 4.21
C ASP A 24 8.07 13.42 4.89
N LYS A 25 7.24 13.96 5.79
CA LYS A 25 6.15 13.21 6.43
C LYS A 25 5.12 12.75 5.39
N THR A 26 4.66 13.65 4.54
CA THR A 26 3.70 13.37 3.46
C THR A 26 4.24 12.31 2.51
N ARG A 27 5.49 12.45 2.06
CA ARG A 27 6.17 11.44 1.23
C ARG A 27 6.26 10.09 1.93
N ASN A 28 6.68 10.07 3.20
CA ASN A 28 6.83 8.82 3.96
C ASN A 28 5.51 8.07 4.07
N LEU A 29 4.43 8.77 4.38
CA LEU A 29 3.09 8.21 4.43
C LEU A 29 2.65 7.67 3.06
N PHE A 30 2.84 8.44 1.99
CA PHE A 30 2.49 8.02 0.63
C PHE A 30 3.24 6.75 0.21
N VAL A 31 4.57 6.74 0.37
CA VAL A 31 5.41 5.58 0.03
C VAL A 31 5.05 4.36 0.87
N PHE A 32 4.75 4.56 2.17
CA PHE A 32 4.30 3.49 3.05
C PHE A 32 2.98 2.87 2.54
N LEU A 33 1.98 3.67 2.22
CA LEU A 33 0.67 3.16 1.75
C LEU A 33 0.79 2.40 0.43
N VAL A 34 1.57 2.92 -0.53
CA VAL A 34 1.85 2.21 -1.79
C VAL A 34 2.58 0.90 -1.51
N HIS A 35 3.58 0.92 -0.62
CA HIS A 35 4.33 -0.28 -0.27
C HIS A 35 3.46 -1.32 0.46
N LEU A 36 2.62 -0.90 1.40
CA LEU A 36 1.65 -1.78 2.06
C LEU A 36 0.73 -2.48 1.04
N LEU A 37 0.18 -1.72 0.11
CA LEU A 37 -0.68 -2.26 -0.95
C LEU A 37 0.07 -3.30 -1.80
N HIS A 38 1.35 -3.05 -2.13
CA HIS A 38 2.19 -4.00 -2.86
C HIS A 38 2.45 -5.26 -2.03
N GLN A 39 2.74 -5.14 -0.73
CA GLN A 39 2.96 -6.29 0.14
C GLN A 39 1.71 -7.17 0.25
N VAL A 40 0.53 -6.57 0.32
CA VAL A 40 -0.74 -7.32 0.29
C VAL A 40 -0.90 -8.08 -1.03
N ALA A 41 -0.57 -7.46 -2.17
CA ALA A 41 -0.64 -8.14 -3.47
C ALA A 41 0.35 -9.29 -3.58
N LEU A 42 1.60 -9.09 -3.14
CA LEU A 42 2.66 -10.11 -3.16
C LEU A 42 2.41 -11.24 -2.16
N TYR A 43 1.60 -11.00 -1.13
CA TYR A 43 1.28 -12.02 -0.13
C TYR A 43 0.59 -13.26 -0.73
N ALA A 44 -0.04 -13.14 -1.91
CA ALA A 44 -0.61 -14.29 -2.62
C ALA A 44 0.44 -15.40 -2.89
N GLU A 45 1.68 -15.05 -3.19
CA GLU A 45 2.78 -16.03 -3.34
C GLU A 45 3.23 -16.61 -2.00
N VAL A 46 3.29 -15.79 -0.96
CA VAL A 46 3.63 -16.23 0.40
C VAL A 46 2.60 -17.25 0.89
N GLU A 47 1.32 -16.95 0.72
CA GLU A 47 0.22 -17.86 1.08
C GLU A 47 0.29 -19.16 0.29
N ALA A 48 0.56 -19.10 -1.02
CA ALA A 48 0.72 -20.29 -1.85
C ALA A 48 1.89 -21.16 -1.37
N GLY A 49 3.04 -20.56 -1.08
CA GLY A 49 4.20 -21.26 -0.52
C GLY A 49 3.93 -21.90 0.84
N GLN A 50 3.26 -21.16 1.74
CA GLN A 50 2.90 -21.68 3.07
C GLN A 50 1.93 -22.87 2.98
N ARG A 51 0.93 -22.81 2.10
CA ARG A 51 -0.01 -23.92 1.89
C ARG A 51 0.65 -25.14 1.26
N ALA A 52 1.51 -24.93 0.26
CA ALA A 52 2.24 -26.02 -0.39
C ALA A 52 3.24 -26.73 0.56
N SER A 53 3.76 -26.00 1.56
CA SER A 53 4.73 -26.54 2.53
C SER A 53 4.10 -27.28 3.73
N LYS A 54 2.78 -27.43 3.79
CA LYS A 54 2.12 -28.24 4.83
C LYS A 54 2.57 -29.70 4.77
N ASN A 55 2.68 -30.37 5.91
CA ASN A 55 3.09 -31.78 5.98
C ASN A 55 2.19 -32.73 5.17
N LEU A 56 0.90 -32.39 5.02
CA LEU A 56 -0.09 -33.12 4.22
C LEU A 56 -0.94 -32.12 3.43
N PRO A 57 -0.39 -31.51 2.36
CA PRO A 57 -1.15 -30.58 1.55
C PRO A 57 -2.25 -31.32 0.78
N ASN A 58 -3.43 -30.73 0.76
CA ASN A 58 -4.52 -31.23 -0.10
C ASN A 58 -4.43 -30.58 -1.51
N ALA A 59 -5.29 -31.04 -2.44
CA ALA A 59 -5.27 -30.52 -3.82
C ALA A 59 -5.49 -29.00 -3.88
N SER A 60 -6.32 -28.43 -2.99
CA SER A 60 -6.58 -26.99 -2.93
C SER A 60 -5.38 -26.19 -2.37
N ASP A 61 -4.57 -26.80 -1.52
CA ASP A 61 -3.34 -26.18 -1.00
C ASP A 61 -2.26 -26.05 -2.09
N LEU A 62 -2.26 -26.95 -3.07
CA LEU A 62 -1.30 -26.97 -4.18
C LEU A 62 -1.72 -26.08 -5.37
N THR A 63 -2.98 -25.63 -5.40
CA THR A 63 -3.56 -24.85 -6.50
C THR A 63 -3.93 -23.43 -6.11
N VAL A 64 -3.24 -22.86 -5.10
CA VAL A 64 -3.48 -21.46 -4.70
C VAL A 64 -3.18 -20.51 -5.84
N ASN A 65 -4.12 -19.61 -6.12
CA ASN A 65 -4.00 -18.66 -7.22
C ASN A 65 -3.07 -17.51 -6.85
N THR A 66 -2.02 -17.29 -7.62
CA THR A 66 -1.02 -16.23 -7.43
C THR A 66 -1.20 -15.05 -8.40
N LYS A 67 -2.34 -14.94 -9.08
CA LYS A 67 -2.58 -13.89 -10.10
C LYS A 67 -2.34 -12.49 -9.56
N LEU A 68 -2.74 -12.24 -8.31
CA LEU A 68 -2.59 -10.93 -7.69
C LEU A 68 -1.12 -10.54 -7.50
N ALA A 69 -0.25 -11.47 -7.14
CA ALA A 69 1.19 -11.22 -7.04
C ALA A 69 1.82 -10.82 -8.39
N GLY A 70 1.23 -11.28 -9.49
CA GLY A 70 1.63 -10.89 -10.85
C GLY A 70 0.90 -9.64 -11.37
N ASN A 71 0.28 -8.82 -10.51
CA ASN A 71 -0.42 -7.61 -10.91
C ASN A 71 0.51 -6.63 -11.64
N SER A 72 0.08 -6.18 -12.84
CA SER A 72 0.93 -5.38 -13.73
C SER A 72 1.30 -4.01 -13.15
N ILE A 73 0.42 -3.41 -12.34
CA ILE A 73 0.67 -2.10 -11.70
C ILE A 73 1.73 -2.25 -10.59
N VAL A 74 1.62 -3.30 -9.78
CA VAL A 74 2.58 -3.59 -8.71
C VAL A 74 3.98 -3.76 -9.30
N TRP A 75 4.13 -4.64 -10.30
CA TRP A 75 5.42 -4.89 -10.95
C TRP A 75 5.99 -3.66 -11.64
N GLN A 76 5.17 -2.93 -12.39
CA GLN A 76 5.58 -1.71 -13.05
C GLN A 76 6.12 -0.66 -12.07
N THR A 77 5.48 -0.51 -10.91
CA THR A 77 5.93 0.42 -9.87
C THR A 77 7.21 -0.06 -9.19
N MET A 78 7.28 -1.35 -8.84
CA MET A 78 8.46 -1.93 -8.20
C MET A 78 9.72 -1.90 -9.10
N GLU A 79 9.56 -1.94 -10.42
CA GLU A 79 10.66 -1.83 -11.37
C GLU A 79 11.10 -0.37 -11.61
N SER A 80 10.28 0.60 -11.25
CA SER A 80 10.58 2.02 -11.40
C SER A 80 11.77 2.45 -10.53
N ASP A 81 12.75 3.11 -11.15
CA ASP A 81 13.92 3.64 -10.41
C ASP A 81 13.54 4.70 -9.39
N ASN A 82 12.49 5.50 -9.67
CA ASN A 82 11.97 6.50 -8.76
C ASN A 82 11.40 5.83 -7.49
N PHE A 83 10.60 4.78 -7.63
CA PHE A 83 10.07 4.05 -6.49
C PHE A 83 11.15 3.31 -5.70
N LYS A 84 12.12 2.67 -6.37
CA LYS A 84 13.26 2.02 -5.72
C LYS A 84 14.05 2.98 -4.84
N LYS A 85 14.35 4.18 -5.35
CA LYS A 85 15.02 5.23 -4.57
C LYS A 85 14.17 5.70 -3.39
N ALA A 86 12.86 5.85 -3.59
CA ALA A 86 11.94 6.21 -2.50
C ALA A 86 11.94 5.15 -1.38
N ILE A 87 11.91 3.86 -1.74
CA ILE A 87 12.03 2.74 -0.77
C ILE A 87 13.35 2.79 0.01
N GLU A 88 14.47 3.09 -0.64
CA GLU A 88 15.77 3.22 0.01
C GLU A 88 15.85 4.38 1.00
N ILE A 89 15.20 5.51 0.67
CA ILE A 89 15.16 6.72 1.52
C ILE A 89 14.19 6.53 2.69
N VAL A 90 12.96 6.12 2.39
CA VAL A 90 11.86 6.05 3.36
C VAL A 90 11.93 4.80 4.23
N LYS A 91 12.40 3.68 3.67
CA LYS A 91 12.48 2.35 4.32
C LYS A 91 11.12 1.93 4.92
N PRO A 92 10.04 1.92 4.12
CA PRO A 92 8.68 1.69 4.62
C PRO A 92 8.49 0.31 5.26
N GLN A 93 9.36 -0.66 4.96
CA GLN A 93 9.36 -2.00 5.57
C GLN A 93 9.47 -1.95 7.11
N GLN A 94 10.02 -0.89 7.69
CA GLN A 94 10.10 -0.74 9.15
C GLN A 94 8.74 -0.59 9.83
N TRP A 95 7.73 -0.15 9.08
CA TRP A 95 6.34 0.01 9.53
C TRP A 95 5.40 -1.07 8.99
N ILE A 96 5.88 -2.04 8.20
CA ILE A 96 5.05 -3.14 7.71
C ILE A 96 5.14 -4.31 8.69
N GLN A 97 4.00 -4.66 9.26
CA GLN A 97 3.86 -5.86 10.09
C GLN A 97 3.21 -6.97 9.27
N ASP A 98 3.79 -8.16 9.31
CA ASP A 98 3.29 -9.33 8.58
C ASP A 98 1.84 -9.66 8.93
N ASP A 99 1.44 -9.46 10.19
CA ASP A 99 0.08 -9.72 10.64
C ASP A 99 -0.95 -8.77 10.01
N ILE A 100 -0.57 -7.51 9.74
CA ILE A 100 -1.43 -6.55 9.04
C ILE A 100 -1.61 -6.98 7.59
N VAL A 101 -0.52 -7.28 6.90
CA VAL A 101 -0.56 -7.75 5.50
C VAL A 101 -1.41 -9.01 5.38
N LYS A 102 -1.18 -9.98 6.28
CA LYS A 102 -1.93 -11.24 6.34
C LYS A 102 -3.42 -11.02 6.64
N SER A 103 -3.75 -10.09 7.54
CA SER A 103 -5.14 -9.78 7.90
C SER A 103 -5.88 -9.20 6.70
N ILE A 104 -5.27 -8.21 6.00
CA ILE A 104 -5.85 -7.60 4.81
C ILE A 104 -6.03 -8.67 3.72
N PHE A 105 -5.02 -9.49 3.46
CA PHE A 105 -5.10 -10.53 2.44
C PHE A 105 -6.15 -11.60 2.77
N ARG A 106 -6.30 -11.98 4.03
CA ARG A 106 -7.35 -12.91 4.46
C ARG A 106 -8.74 -12.33 4.19
N SER A 107 -8.98 -11.08 4.60
CA SER A 107 -10.23 -10.39 4.31
C SER A 107 -10.50 -10.30 2.81
N LEU A 108 -9.46 -10.00 2.01
CA LEU A 108 -9.54 -9.97 0.55
C LEU A 108 -9.97 -11.32 -0.02
N SER A 109 -9.35 -12.40 0.44
CA SER A 109 -9.54 -13.75 -0.11
C SER A 109 -10.97 -14.28 0.03
N GLU A 110 -11.76 -13.71 0.95
CA GLU A 110 -13.16 -14.05 1.20
C GLU A 110 -14.14 -13.22 0.35
N THR A 111 -13.65 -12.20 -0.36
CA THR A 111 -14.51 -11.29 -1.13
C THR A 111 -14.91 -11.84 -2.49
N PRO A 112 -16.16 -11.65 -2.94
CA PRO A 112 -16.59 -12.00 -4.28
C PRO A 112 -15.76 -11.29 -5.37
N THR A 113 -15.31 -10.06 -5.10
CA THR A 113 -14.47 -9.25 -6.00
C THR A 113 -13.14 -9.95 -6.28
N TYR A 114 -12.48 -10.44 -5.25
CA TYR A 114 -11.21 -11.18 -5.41
C TYR A 114 -11.42 -12.51 -6.12
N LEU A 115 -12.45 -13.26 -5.73
CA LEU A 115 -12.79 -14.55 -6.38
C LEU A 115 -13.07 -14.37 -7.87
N SER A 116 -13.81 -13.33 -8.26
CA SER A 116 -14.03 -12.98 -9.66
C SER A 116 -12.73 -12.64 -10.38
N TYR A 117 -11.86 -11.82 -9.75
CA TYR A 117 -10.58 -11.42 -10.32
C TYR A 117 -9.65 -12.62 -10.60
N ILE A 118 -9.51 -13.55 -9.66
CA ILE A 118 -8.61 -14.70 -9.81
C ILE A 118 -9.15 -15.77 -10.77
N ASN A 119 -10.47 -15.91 -10.89
CA ASN A 119 -11.11 -16.88 -11.79
C ASN A 119 -11.08 -16.45 -13.27
N GLU A 120 -10.85 -15.20 -13.54
CA GLU A 120 -10.73 -14.71 -14.90
C GLU A 120 -9.37 -15.05 -15.50
N GLN A 121 -9.36 -15.74 -16.63
CA GLN A 121 -8.11 -16.21 -17.26
C GLN A 121 -7.33 -15.10 -17.96
N SER A 122 -8.01 -14.02 -18.39
CA SER A 122 -7.34 -12.90 -19.05
C SER A 122 -6.65 -11.99 -18.05
N ARG A 123 -5.47 -11.48 -18.41
CA ARG A 123 -4.80 -10.38 -17.69
C ARG A 123 -5.20 -9.06 -18.34
N ASP A 124 -6.01 -8.29 -17.65
CA ASP A 124 -6.46 -6.97 -18.07
C ASP A 124 -5.95 -5.91 -17.07
N LYS A 125 -5.23 -4.90 -17.60
CA LYS A 125 -4.72 -3.78 -16.79
C LYS A 125 -5.84 -3.00 -16.07
N ALA A 126 -7.03 -2.93 -16.66
CA ALA A 126 -8.15 -2.27 -16.00
C ALA A 126 -8.55 -3.05 -14.73
N LYS A 127 -8.62 -4.37 -14.82
CA LYS A 127 -8.94 -5.23 -13.67
C LYS A 127 -7.82 -5.29 -12.63
N ASP A 128 -6.56 -5.21 -13.08
CA ASP A 128 -5.41 -5.06 -12.19
C ASP A 128 -5.50 -3.76 -11.38
N LYS A 129 -5.98 -2.67 -11.98
CA LYS A 129 -6.25 -1.41 -11.27
C LYS A 129 -7.43 -1.54 -10.30
N ASP A 130 -8.52 -2.13 -10.77
CA ASP A 130 -9.75 -2.19 -10.01
C ASP A 130 -9.60 -3.03 -8.74
N ILE A 131 -8.87 -4.16 -8.80
CA ILE A 131 -8.59 -4.95 -7.61
C ILE A 131 -7.72 -4.20 -6.60
N LEU A 132 -6.71 -3.43 -7.04
CA LEU A 132 -5.89 -2.62 -6.13
C LEU A 132 -6.69 -1.47 -5.52
N LYS A 133 -7.57 -0.82 -6.28
CA LYS A 133 -8.49 0.20 -5.73
C LYS A 133 -9.43 -0.40 -4.71
N PHE A 134 -9.95 -1.59 -4.97
CA PHE A 134 -10.80 -2.31 -4.02
C PHE A 134 -10.06 -2.63 -2.72
N ILE A 135 -8.83 -3.17 -2.80
CA ILE A 135 -8.00 -3.46 -1.62
C ILE A 135 -7.78 -2.17 -0.82
N PHE A 136 -7.37 -1.10 -1.49
CA PHE A 136 -7.09 0.16 -0.81
C PHE A 136 -8.35 0.77 -0.20
N GLY A 137 -9.40 0.96 -0.99
CA GLY A 137 -10.63 1.64 -0.55
C GLY A 137 -11.43 0.85 0.49
N ASN A 138 -11.65 -0.45 0.25
CA ASN A 138 -12.59 -1.24 1.05
C ASN A 138 -11.93 -2.09 2.15
N LEU A 139 -10.63 -2.36 2.08
CA LEU A 139 -9.97 -3.21 3.06
C LEU A 139 -8.94 -2.46 3.90
N ILE A 140 -8.33 -1.40 3.37
CA ILE A 140 -7.38 -0.59 4.13
C ILE A 140 -8.11 0.62 4.75
N ILE A 141 -8.78 1.42 3.93
CA ILE A 141 -9.39 2.69 4.39
C ILE A 141 -10.69 2.49 5.21
N GLU A 142 -11.44 1.42 4.99
CA GLU A 142 -12.64 1.12 5.78
C GLU A 142 -12.34 0.31 7.06
N SER A 143 -11.08 -0.06 7.32
CA SER A 143 -10.69 -0.82 8.50
C SER A 143 -10.21 0.08 9.63
N GLU A 144 -10.99 0.22 10.70
CA GLU A 144 -10.63 1.01 11.88
C GLU A 144 -9.27 0.60 12.45
N ASN A 145 -9.00 -0.70 12.62
CA ASN A 145 -7.73 -1.20 13.15
C ASN A 145 -6.52 -0.81 12.28
N ILE A 146 -6.69 -0.76 10.96
CA ILE A 146 -5.61 -0.37 10.06
C ILE A 146 -5.43 1.14 10.09
N LEU A 147 -6.51 1.91 10.16
CA LEU A 147 -6.44 3.36 10.28
C LEU A 147 -5.81 3.78 11.61
N GLU A 148 -6.15 3.13 12.73
CA GLU A 148 -5.49 3.33 14.02
C GLU A 148 -3.99 3.06 13.91
N TYR A 149 -3.60 1.94 13.29
CA TYR A 149 -2.20 1.62 13.05
C TYR A 149 -1.48 2.69 12.23
N ILE A 150 -2.11 3.20 11.17
CA ILE A 150 -1.56 4.28 10.35
C ILE A 150 -1.38 5.55 11.19
N ALA A 151 -2.40 5.94 11.97
CA ALA A 151 -2.36 7.13 12.80
C ALA A 151 -1.29 7.08 13.90
N GLU A 152 -1.04 5.89 14.47
CA GLU A 152 0.04 5.68 15.46
C GLU A 152 1.44 5.93 14.89
N HIS A 153 1.67 5.63 13.61
CA HIS A 153 2.98 5.74 12.98
C HIS A 153 3.16 7.02 12.16
N PHE A 154 2.07 7.62 11.70
CA PHE A 154 2.05 8.80 10.84
C PHE A 154 1.13 9.88 11.42
N THR A 155 1.70 10.76 12.21
CA THR A 155 0.97 11.83 12.92
C THR A 155 0.23 12.81 12.00
N ASN A 156 0.63 12.88 10.72
CA ASN A 156 -0.03 13.69 9.71
C ASN A 156 -1.26 13.00 9.07
N TRP A 157 -1.56 11.75 9.47
CA TRP A 157 -2.71 11.03 8.93
C TRP A 157 -4.04 11.74 9.23
N GLU A 158 -4.21 12.26 10.44
CA GLU A 158 -5.45 12.95 10.84
C GLU A 158 -5.74 14.20 9.98
N ASP A 159 -4.68 14.92 9.59
CA ASP A 159 -4.79 16.16 8.82
C ASP A 159 -4.78 15.93 7.30
N GLU A 160 -4.05 14.92 6.83
CA GLU A 160 -3.75 14.71 5.40
C GLU A 160 -4.40 13.45 4.82
N GLY A 161 -5.11 12.65 5.62
CA GLY A 161 -5.67 11.36 5.21
C GLY A 161 -6.50 11.45 3.93
N ASP A 162 -7.43 12.40 3.84
CA ASP A 162 -8.28 12.57 2.64
C ASP A 162 -7.45 12.92 1.40
N VAL A 163 -6.46 13.78 1.54
CA VAL A 163 -5.55 14.16 0.46
C VAL A 163 -4.72 12.95 0.02
N MET A 164 -4.27 12.17 1.00
CA MET A 164 -3.47 10.96 0.76
C MET A 164 -4.29 9.88 0.03
N ILE A 165 -5.55 9.68 0.41
CA ILE A 165 -6.48 8.80 -0.32
C ILE A 165 -6.58 9.24 -1.79
N GLY A 166 -6.75 10.55 -2.02
CA GLY A 166 -6.77 11.11 -3.36
C GLY A 166 -5.48 10.83 -4.15
N PHE A 167 -4.31 10.96 -3.53
CA PHE A 167 -3.02 10.67 -4.16
C PHE A 167 -2.87 9.19 -4.52
N ILE A 168 -3.26 8.27 -3.63
CA ILE A 168 -3.21 6.83 -3.90
C ILE A 168 -4.17 6.46 -5.05
N MET A 169 -5.40 6.98 -5.03
CA MET A 169 -6.35 6.73 -6.11
C MET A 169 -5.87 7.26 -7.46
N ASN A 170 -5.22 8.45 -7.48
CA ASN A 170 -4.60 8.99 -8.69
C ASN A 170 -3.42 8.15 -9.16
N TYR A 171 -2.55 7.71 -8.24
CA TYR A 171 -1.47 6.78 -8.53
C TYR A 171 -2.00 5.50 -9.20
N LEU A 172 -3.01 4.85 -8.62
CA LEU A 172 -3.60 3.64 -9.18
C LEU A 172 -4.22 3.88 -10.57
N GLN A 173 -4.70 5.08 -10.83
CA GLN A 173 -5.22 5.46 -12.15
C GLN A 173 -4.11 5.67 -13.18
N LYS A 174 -2.99 6.31 -12.78
CA LYS A 174 -1.87 6.70 -13.65
C LYS A 174 -0.52 6.39 -12.97
N PRO A 175 -0.12 5.12 -12.85
CA PRO A 175 1.07 4.74 -12.08
C PRO A 175 2.38 5.30 -12.63
N ASN A 176 2.45 5.61 -13.94
CA ASN A 176 3.65 6.18 -14.57
C ASN A 176 3.82 7.71 -14.37
N GLY A 177 2.81 8.37 -13.82
CA GLY A 177 2.80 9.83 -13.69
C GLY A 177 3.11 10.32 -12.28
N VAL A 178 3.53 9.43 -11.38
CA VAL A 178 3.74 9.77 -9.97
C VAL A 178 5.23 9.87 -9.66
N ASP A 179 5.59 10.96 -9.00
CA ASP A 179 6.89 11.16 -8.39
C ASP A 179 6.83 10.72 -6.91
N PHE A 180 7.70 9.80 -6.52
CA PHE A 180 7.80 9.28 -5.16
C PHE A 180 8.90 10.00 -4.34
N LEU A 181 9.67 10.90 -4.95
CA LEU A 181 10.74 11.66 -4.35
C LEU A 181 10.33 13.11 -4.15
#